data_46b4a2778c4dd06b46be4be0c8f47a4e
#
_entry.id   46b4a2778c4dd06b46be4be0c8f47a4e
#
_cell.length_a   1.000
_cell.length_b   1.000
_cell.length_c   1.000
_cell.angle_alpha   90.00
_cell.angle_beta   90.00
_cell.angle_gamma   90.00
#
_symmetry.space_group_name_H-M   'P 1'
#
loop_
_entity.id
_entity.type
_entity.pdbx_description
1 polymer ?
#
loop_
_entity_poly.entity_id
_entity_poly.type
_entity_poly.pdbx_seq_one_letter_code
_entity_poly.pdbx_strand_id
1 'polypeptide(L)'
;MVRARAWTGFEAVALQEAMRRSVRDFAGLLGVETTTVNNWRVGLSNVTPRSSTQSILDTTLAQRATPEDRERFERIVAEGESAWRNRNRPPQDSPSNGTKYADDDRAELLTVLNRVQKVSRSVDTDVVDQMHSSTLGVIEGYETAEPVDLLPWLRKQRAWLESLIDECGDPFQRIRLFEIAGQTSGLLGYIAASCGSCAVARAYCLESYQLSCYATDPALMAWARGMQSFCEYYAGRYPEALRFAEAGVVAAAGRPQSIRLIVNGVARAKGKLGDVEGVRRAVDEAYQLLSRTDAGTFQRSSISLDGCSTAQLAGNAATAYLSLAMPDEVERYGRLALSEMPAEQSPWGRALVQLDIARAHVLSTNGDFDAAMAIMGQILDQTKGPFMTPVRCRATEFVDDAAARWGELPQLREVRAQVVERTEAGRAS
;
A
#
# COMPACT_ATOMS: atom_id res chain seq x y z
N MET A 1 8.01 -48.47 -12.10
CA MET A 1 7.07 -47.35 -11.83
C MET A 1 7.90 -46.19 -11.33
N VAL A 2 8.14 -45.20 -12.18
CA VAL A 2 8.77 -43.92 -11.76
C VAL A 2 7.74 -43.23 -10.88
N ARG A 3 8.09 -42.96 -9.61
CA ARG A 3 7.23 -42.15 -8.73
C ARG A 3 7.00 -40.82 -9.40
N ALA A 4 5.74 -40.44 -9.64
CA ALA A 4 5.37 -39.13 -10.14
C ALA A 4 5.95 -38.07 -9.18
N ARG A 5 6.60 -37.06 -9.75
CA ARG A 5 7.16 -35.94 -9.00
C ARG A 5 6.01 -35.14 -8.35
N ALA A 6 6.15 -34.74 -7.09
CA ALA A 6 5.23 -33.79 -6.47
C ALA A 6 5.62 -32.38 -6.96
N TRP A 7 4.74 -31.75 -7.72
CA TRP A 7 4.97 -30.38 -8.23
C TRP A 7 4.48 -29.34 -7.24
N THR A 8 5.33 -28.36 -6.98
CA THR A 8 4.96 -27.09 -6.34
C THR A 8 5.03 -25.96 -7.37
N GLY A 9 4.57 -24.76 -6.99
CA GLY A 9 4.73 -23.59 -7.83
C GLY A 9 6.19 -23.26 -8.12
N PHE A 10 7.10 -23.55 -7.16
CA PHE A 10 8.55 -23.37 -7.37
C PHE A 10 9.08 -24.24 -8.51
N GLU A 11 8.77 -25.53 -8.52
CA GLU A 11 9.22 -26.42 -9.59
C GLU A 11 8.57 -26.06 -10.94
N ALA A 12 7.30 -25.61 -10.94
CA ALA A 12 6.66 -25.14 -12.17
C ALA A 12 7.37 -23.89 -12.75
N VAL A 13 7.79 -22.97 -11.90
CA VAL A 13 8.57 -21.79 -12.29
C VAL A 13 9.99 -22.16 -12.70
N ALA A 14 10.62 -23.09 -11.99
CA ALA A 14 11.92 -23.62 -12.36
C ALA A 14 11.92 -24.25 -13.76
N LEU A 15 10.85 -24.97 -14.14
CA LEU A 15 10.68 -25.52 -15.48
C LEU A 15 10.50 -24.41 -16.52
N GLN A 16 9.71 -23.38 -16.23
CA GLN A 16 9.55 -22.21 -17.10
C GLN A 16 10.89 -21.56 -17.40
N GLU A 17 11.70 -21.31 -16.36
CA GLU A 17 13.03 -20.67 -16.48
C GLU A 17 14.00 -21.57 -17.24
N ALA A 18 14.02 -22.86 -16.93
CA ALA A 18 14.87 -23.83 -17.59
C ALA A 18 14.62 -23.90 -19.10
N MET A 19 13.35 -23.85 -19.51
CA MET A 19 12.91 -23.83 -20.91
C MET A 19 13.05 -22.43 -21.55
N ARG A 20 13.48 -21.41 -20.82
CA ARG A 20 13.62 -20.02 -21.29
C ARG A 20 12.34 -19.47 -21.93
N ARG A 21 11.17 -19.79 -21.38
CA ARG A 21 9.87 -19.36 -21.89
C ARG A 21 9.38 -18.14 -21.12
N SER A 22 8.75 -17.20 -21.86
CA SER A 22 7.98 -16.13 -21.21
C SER A 22 6.79 -16.72 -20.44
N VAL A 23 6.23 -15.99 -19.48
CA VAL A 23 5.02 -16.38 -18.74
C VAL A 23 3.89 -16.73 -19.72
N ARG A 24 3.71 -15.90 -20.75
CA ARG A 24 2.67 -16.08 -21.78
C ARG A 24 2.89 -17.34 -22.60
N ASP A 25 4.12 -17.57 -23.07
CA ASP A 25 4.45 -18.74 -23.89
C ASP A 25 4.37 -20.03 -23.08
N PHE A 26 4.77 -19.99 -21.81
CA PHE A 26 4.69 -21.14 -20.93
C PHE A 26 3.24 -21.47 -20.55
N ALA A 27 2.42 -20.46 -20.25
CA ALA A 27 0.99 -20.63 -20.01
C ALA A 27 0.29 -21.24 -21.25
N GLY A 28 0.60 -20.75 -22.45
CA GLY A 28 0.10 -21.30 -23.70
C GLY A 28 0.56 -22.74 -23.96
N LEU A 29 1.81 -23.08 -23.61
CA LEU A 29 2.36 -24.43 -23.73
C LEU A 29 1.63 -25.43 -22.82
N LEU A 30 1.25 -25.01 -21.63
CA LEU A 30 0.55 -25.81 -20.62
C LEU A 30 -0.99 -25.79 -20.81
N GLY A 31 -1.54 -24.90 -21.63
CA GLY A 31 -2.99 -24.70 -21.75
C GLY A 31 -3.63 -24.13 -20.49
N VAL A 32 -2.91 -23.29 -19.74
CA VAL A 32 -3.40 -22.61 -18.53
C VAL A 32 -3.42 -21.09 -18.74
N GLU A 33 -4.14 -20.38 -17.88
CA GLU A 33 -4.14 -18.92 -17.88
C GLU A 33 -2.79 -18.36 -17.39
N THR A 34 -2.40 -17.19 -17.90
CA THR A 34 -1.16 -16.49 -17.47
C THR A 34 -1.19 -16.14 -15.98
N THR A 35 -2.37 -15.85 -15.45
CA THR A 35 -2.61 -15.64 -14.01
C THR A 35 -2.21 -16.86 -13.18
N THR A 36 -2.43 -18.08 -13.68
CA THR A 36 -2.03 -19.31 -13.00
C THR A 36 -0.51 -19.40 -12.86
N VAL A 37 0.22 -19.09 -13.93
CA VAL A 37 1.70 -19.10 -13.90
C VAL A 37 2.24 -17.98 -12.99
N ASN A 38 1.62 -16.81 -13.01
CA ASN A 38 1.98 -15.72 -12.10
C ASN A 38 1.74 -16.10 -10.63
N ASN A 39 0.62 -16.77 -10.31
CA ASN A 39 0.36 -17.27 -8.96
C ASN A 39 1.43 -18.26 -8.48
N TRP A 40 1.97 -19.11 -9.37
CA TRP A 40 3.10 -19.98 -9.02
C TRP A 40 4.37 -19.18 -8.74
N ARG A 41 4.64 -18.12 -9.51
CA ARG A 41 5.82 -17.24 -9.31
C ARG A 41 5.78 -16.50 -7.98
N VAL A 42 4.58 -16.12 -7.54
CA VAL A 42 4.39 -15.43 -6.25
C VAL A 42 4.42 -16.40 -5.08
N GLY A 43 3.68 -17.51 -5.19
CA GLY A 43 3.49 -18.46 -4.09
C GLY A 43 4.56 -19.52 -3.97
N LEU A 44 5.33 -19.81 -5.04
CA LEU A 44 6.43 -20.79 -5.08
C LEU A 44 6.06 -22.12 -4.39
N SER A 45 6.86 -22.59 -3.43
CA SER A 45 6.60 -23.87 -2.73
C SER A 45 5.33 -23.88 -1.89
N ASN A 46 4.73 -22.73 -1.60
CA ASN A 46 3.47 -22.63 -0.86
C ASN A 46 2.23 -22.91 -1.74
N VAL A 47 2.41 -23.00 -3.05
CA VAL A 47 1.32 -23.27 -4.00
C VAL A 47 1.54 -24.62 -4.64
N THR A 48 0.50 -25.47 -4.60
CA THR A 48 0.51 -26.78 -5.27
C THR A 48 -0.41 -26.72 -6.50
N PRO A 49 0.12 -26.93 -7.73
CA PRO A 49 -0.70 -27.04 -8.92
C PRO A 49 -1.74 -28.17 -8.80
N ARG A 50 -2.89 -28.00 -9.41
CA ARG A 50 -3.94 -29.04 -9.44
C ARG A 50 -3.40 -30.30 -10.10
N SER A 51 -3.94 -31.48 -9.73
CA SER A 51 -3.47 -32.78 -10.21
C SER A 51 -3.45 -32.89 -11.74
N SER A 52 -4.43 -32.33 -12.44
CA SER A 52 -4.45 -32.27 -13.90
C SER A 52 -3.28 -31.44 -14.45
N THR A 53 -2.95 -30.33 -13.81
CA THR A 53 -1.83 -29.47 -14.20
C THR A 53 -0.48 -30.12 -13.89
N GLN A 54 -0.37 -30.87 -12.79
CA GLN A 54 0.83 -31.63 -12.49
C GLN A 54 1.13 -32.67 -13.57
N SER A 55 0.12 -33.40 -14.09
CA SER A 55 0.27 -34.33 -15.20
C SER A 55 0.72 -33.64 -16.50
N ILE A 56 0.27 -32.41 -16.73
CA ILE A 56 0.71 -31.60 -17.88
C ILE A 56 2.17 -31.16 -17.69
N LEU A 57 2.58 -30.79 -16.49
CA LEU A 57 3.96 -30.43 -16.16
C LEU A 57 4.90 -31.64 -16.33
N ASP A 58 4.51 -32.85 -15.86
CA ASP A 58 5.23 -34.08 -16.08
C ASP A 58 5.42 -34.38 -17.58
N THR A 59 4.35 -34.25 -18.35
CA THR A 59 4.38 -34.47 -19.80
C THR A 59 5.25 -33.41 -20.49
N THR A 60 5.18 -32.16 -20.07
CA THR A 60 5.98 -31.07 -20.62
C THR A 60 7.47 -31.31 -20.35
N LEU A 61 7.84 -31.66 -19.13
CA LEU A 61 9.21 -31.98 -18.76
C LEU A 61 9.74 -33.20 -19.56
N ALA A 62 8.90 -34.23 -19.70
CA ALA A 62 9.31 -35.46 -20.36
C ALA A 62 9.39 -35.37 -21.89
N GLN A 63 8.50 -34.61 -22.54
CA GLN A 63 8.32 -34.62 -23.99
C GLN A 63 8.64 -33.33 -24.71
N ARG A 64 8.59 -32.20 -24.00
CA ARG A 64 8.76 -30.85 -24.59
C ARG A 64 10.07 -30.16 -24.19
N ALA A 65 10.64 -30.54 -23.03
CA ALA A 65 11.92 -30.04 -22.59
C ALA A 65 13.08 -30.77 -23.31
N THR A 66 14.07 -30.01 -23.80
CA THR A 66 15.30 -30.60 -24.36
C THR A 66 16.15 -31.24 -23.26
N PRO A 67 17.14 -32.07 -23.60
CA PRO A 67 18.07 -32.59 -22.59
C PRO A 67 18.74 -31.46 -21.75
N GLU A 68 19.12 -30.37 -22.40
CA GLU A 68 19.72 -29.21 -21.73
C GLU A 68 18.72 -28.45 -20.84
N ASP A 69 17.44 -28.42 -21.22
CA ASP A 69 16.38 -27.83 -20.38
C ASP A 69 16.17 -28.65 -19.11
N ARG A 70 16.16 -29.98 -19.25
CA ARG A 70 16.02 -30.90 -18.10
C ARG A 70 17.21 -30.77 -17.14
N GLU A 71 18.42 -30.69 -17.65
CA GLU A 71 19.61 -30.52 -16.83
C GLU A 71 19.57 -29.18 -16.08
N ARG A 72 19.15 -28.07 -16.75
CA ARG A 72 18.95 -26.78 -16.09
C ARG A 72 17.87 -26.84 -15.04
N PHE A 73 16.76 -27.51 -15.33
CA PHE A 73 15.64 -27.66 -14.40
C PHE A 73 16.08 -28.39 -13.13
N GLU A 74 16.76 -29.56 -13.27
CA GLU A 74 17.23 -30.32 -12.11
C GLU A 74 18.26 -29.51 -11.29
N ARG A 75 19.09 -28.71 -11.94
CA ARG A 75 20.04 -27.82 -11.26
C ARG A 75 19.30 -26.74 -10.44
N ILE A 76 18.32 -26.07 -11.02
CA ILE A 76 17.53 -25.02 -10.32
C ILE A 76 16.80 -25.63 -9.12
N VAL A 77 16.21 -26.80 -9.29
CA VAL A 77 15.50 -27.48 -8.20
C VAL A 77 16.46 -27.95 -7.11
N ALA A 78 17.65 -28.46 -7.48
CA ALA A 78 18.67 -28.87 -6.53
C ALA A 78 19.28 -27.71 -5.74
N GLU A 79 19.42 -26.53 -6.35
CA GLU A 79 19.82 -25.28 -5.66
C GLU A 79 18.79 -24.84 -4.61
N GLY A 80 17.53 -25.17 -4.82
CA GLY A 80 16.43 -24.87 -3.92
C GLY A 80 15.84 -23.47 -4.05
N GLU A 81 14.64 -23.29 -3.51
CA GLU A 81 13.87 -22.05 -3.60
C GLU A 81 14.63 -20.84 -3.02
N SER A 82 15.30 -20.98 -1.89
CA SER A 82 16.03 -19.89 -1.24
C SER A 82 17.18 -19.36 -2.11
N ALA A 83 17.94 -20.25 -2.75
CA ALA A 83 18.99 -19.85 -3.69
C ALA A 83 18.41 -19.21 -4.95
N TRP A 84 17.29 -19.74 -5.44
CA TRP A 84 16.57 -19.17 -6.58
C TRP A 84 16.03 -17.77 -6.27
N ARG A 85 15.41 -17.55 -5.10
CA ARG A 85 14.95 -16.23 -4.64
C ARG A 85 16.09 -15.22 -4.56
N ASN A 86 17.22 -15.62 -4.02
CA ASN A 86 18.40 -14.74 -3.92
C ASN A 86 18.96 -14.36 -5.30
N ARG A 87 18.97 -15.28 -6.27
CA ARG A 87 19.43 -15.01 -7.64
C ARG A 87 18.46 -14.14 -8.44
N ASN A 88 17.17 -14.35 -8.24
CA ASN A 88 16.09 -13.61 -8.90
C ASN A 88 15.57 -12.43 -8.05
N ARG A 89 16.21 -12.16 -6.91
CA ARG A 89 15.97 -10.95 -6.14
C ARG A 89 16.52 -9.78 -6.94
N PRO A 90 15.72 -8.72 -7.19
CA PRO A 90 16.30 -7.50 -7.73
C PRO A 90 17.47 -7.09 -6.85
N PRO A 91 18.58 -6.59 -7.41
CA PRO A 91 19.76 -6.20 -6.64
C PRO A 91 19.32 -5.32 -5.48
N GLN A 92 19.60 -5.76 -4.26
CA GLN A 92 19.50 -4.89 -3.09
C GLN A 92 20.71 -3.96 -3.16
N ASP A 93 20.52 -2.83 -3.82
CA ASP A 93 21.50 -1.77 -3.77
C ASP A 93 21.60 -1.24 -2.34
N SER A 94 22.84 -1.03 -1.91
CA SER A 94 23.20 -0.42 -0.65
C SER A 94 22.46 0.90 -0.45
N PRO A 95 22.04 1.27 0.79
CA PRO A 95 21.05 2.31 1.06
C PRO A 95 21.58 3.75 0.91
N SER A 96 22.17 4.11 -0.21
CA SER A 96 22.58 5.50 -0.46
C SER A 96 22.52 5.98 -1.92
N ASN A 97 22.23 5.09 -2.90
CA ASN A 97 22.14 5.49 -4.30
C ASN A 97 20.82 5.11 -4.99
N GLY A 98 19.98 4.27 -4.40
CA GLY A 98 18.78 3.75 -5.06
C GLY A 98 17.70 4.81 -5.34
N THR A 99 17.55 5.79 -4.48
CA THR A 99 16.54 6.86 -4.61
C THR A 99 16.82 7.76 -5.82
N LYS A 100 18.07 8.10 -6.05
CA LYS A 100 18.45 9.01 -7.14
C LYS A 100 18.26 8.38 -8.52
N TYR A 101 18.61 7.09 -8.69
CA TYR A 101 18.41 6.36 -9.94
C TYR A 101 16.92 6.11 -10.24
N ALA A 102 16.10 5.77 -9.24
CA ALA A 102 14.68 5.58 -9.43
C ALA A 102 13.93 6.87 -9.84
N ASP A 103 14.39 8.02 -9.35
CA ASP A 103 13.83 9.33 -9.73
C ASP A 103 14.29 9.76 -11.13
N ASP A 104 15.55 9.49 -11.48
CA ASP A 104 16.08 9.71 -12.83
C ASP A 104 15.35 8.82 -13.85
N ASP A 105 15.11 7.54 -13.54
CA ASP A 105 14.39 6.61 -14.41
C ASP A 105 12.92 7.03 -14.62
N ARG A 106 12.24 7.52 -13.58
CA ARG A 106 10.87 8.03 -13.70
C ARG A 106 10.79 9.31 -14.52
N ALA A 107 11.75 10.21 -14.36
CA ALA A 107 11.83 11.42 -15.15
C ALA A 107 12.15 11.12 -16.62
N GLU A 108 13.03 10.16 -16.88
CA GLU A 108 13.36 9.68 -18.21
C GLU A 108 12.17 8.99 -18.87
N LEU A 109 11.44 8.14 -18.15
CA LEU A 109 10.22 7.50 -18.63
C LEU A 109 9.24 8.52 -19.20
N LEU A 110 8.90 9.56 -18.43
CA LEU A 110 8.00 10.62 -18.92
C LEU A 110 8.56 11.35 -20.13
N THR A 111 9.85 11.56 -20.19
CA THR A 111 10.53 12.22 -21.32
C THR A 111 10.39 11.38 -22.59
N VAL A 112 10.64 10.07 -22.50
CA VAL A 112 10.54 9.12 -23.61
C VAL A 112 9.09 9.01 -24.09
N LEU A 113 8.13 8.81 -23.15
CA LEU A 113 6.73 8.69 -23.50
C LEU A 113 6.19 9.97 -24.15
N ASN A 114 6.56 11.15 -23.66
CA ASN A 114 6.19 12.42 -24.29
C ASN A 114 6.75 12.54 -25.71
N ARG A 115 7.95 12.01 -25.96
CA ARG A 115 8.52 11.97 -27.31
C ARG A 115 7.77 11.03 -28.22
N VAL A 116 7.38 9.84 -27.76
CA VAL A 116 6.53 8.90 -28.51
C VAL A 116 5.20 9.55 -28.86
N GLN A 117 4.54 10.21 -27.90
CA GLN A 117 3.30 10.93 -28.12
C GLN A 117 3.42 12.03 -29.17
N LYS A 118 4.51 12.81 -29.16
CA LYS A 118 4.75 13.86 -30.17
C LYS A 118 4.95 13.34 -31.59
N VAL A 119 5.37 12.09 -31.76
CA VAL A 119 5.53 11.43 -33.06
C VAL A 119 4.19 10.87 -33.53
N SER A 120 3.27 10.57 -32.64
CA SER A 120 1.93 10.08 -32.94
C SER A 120 1.01 11.24 -33.34
N ARG A 121 0.06 10.98 -34.25
CA ARG A 121 -0.95 11.96 -34.66
C ARG A 121 -2.23 11.94 -33.82
N SER A 122 -2.31 11.00 -32.86
CA SER A 122 -3.39 10.81 -31.89
C SER A 122 -2.80 10.42 -30.57
N VAL A 123 -3.60 10.41 -29.48
CA VAL A 123 -3.15 9.86 -28.20
C VAL A 123 -2.85 8.38 -28.41
N ASP A 124 -1.59 8.01 -28.19
CA ASP A 124 -1.11 6.65 -28.39
C ASP A 124 -1.56 5.75 -27.23
N THR A 125 -2.20 4.61 -27.57
CA THR A 125 -2.76 3.68 -26.58
C THR A 125 -1.66 3.08 -25.69
N ASP A 126 -0.49 2.76 -26.27
CA ASP A 126 0.62 2.18 -25.51
C ASP A 126 1.19 3.19 -24.50
N VAL A 127 1.18 4.49 -24.85
CA VAL A 127 1.57 5.56 -23.91
C VAL A 127 0.60 5.63 -22.73
N VAL A 128 -0.71 5.56 -22.99
CA VAL A 128 -1.75 5.56 -21.95
C VAL A 128 -1.60 4.35 -21.03
N ASP A 129 -1.41 3.16 -21.62
CA ASP A 129 -1.23 1.91 -20.85
C ASP A 129 0.02 1.93 -19.99
N GLN A 130 1.12 2.45 -20.52
CA GLN A 130 2.36 2.59 -19.74
C GLN A 130 2.25 3.61 -18.61
N MET A 131 1.56 4.73 -18.83
CA MET A 131 1.27 5.72 -17.78
C MET A 131 0.40 5.11 -16.68
N HIS A 132 -0.65 4.37 -17.06
CA HIS A 132 -1.51 3.68 -16.11
C HIS A 132 -0.71 2.68 -15.25
N SER A 133 0.05 1.80 -15.91
CA SER A 133 0.89 0.81 -15.23
C SER A 133 1.90 1.45 -14.28
N SER A 134 2.52 2.55 -14.70
CA SER A 134 3.46 3.32 -13.86
C SER A 134 2.77 3.94 -12.65
N THR A 135 1.56 4.49 -12.82
CA THR A 135 0.78 5.07 -11.71
C THR A 135 0.36 4.00 -10.71
N LEU A 136 -0.11 2.84 -11.18
CA LEU A 136 -0.43 1.70 -10.30
C LEU A 136 0.82 1.20 -9.57
N GLY A 137 1.96 1.11 -10.24
CA GLY A 137 3.23 0.73 -9.62
C GLY A 137 3.64 1.67 -8.49
N VAL A 138 3.37 2.97 -8.61
CA VAL A 138 3.58 3.94 -7.51
C VAL A 138 2.62 3.68 -6.36
N ILE A 139 1.34 3.41 -6.64
CA ILE A 139 0.35 3.11 -5.59
C ILE A 139 0.74 1.83 -4.84
N GLU A 140 1.13 0.79 -5.52
CA GLU A 140 1.52 -0.50 -4.93
C GLU A 140 2.84 -0.40 -4.16
N GLY A 141 3.82 0.32 -4.70
CA GLY A 141 5.15 0.51 -4.11
C GLY A 141 5.24 1.67 -3.10
N TYR A 142 4.14 2.32 -2.76
CA TYR A 142 4.12 3.52 -1.91
C TYR A 142 4.81 3.33 -0.55
N GLU A 143 4.69 2.15 0.05
CA GLU A 143 5.26 1.85 1.37
C GLU A 143 6.80 1.84 1.40
N THR A 144 7.43 1.70 0.24
CA THR A 144 8.90 1.62 0.10
C THR A 144 9.52 2.91 -0.47
N ALA A 145 8.68 3.87 -0.89
CA ALA A 145 9.12 5.14 -1.46
C ALA A 145 9.08 6.25 -0.42
N GLU A 146 9.99 7.21 -0.52
CA GLU A 146 9.85 8.48 0.22
C GLU A 146 8.79 9.34 -0.48
N PRO A 147 7.68 9.68 0.19
CA PRO A 147 6.56 10.35 -0.47
C PRO A 147 6.92 11.69 -1.13
N VAL A 148 7.88 12.42 -0.57
CA VAL A 148 8.33 13.72 -1.08
C VAL A 148 9.04 13.59 -2.42
N ASP A 149 9.79 12.49 -2.62
CA ASP A 149 10.55 12.23 -3.85
C ASP A 149 9.62 11.93 -5.04
N LEU A 150 8.40 11.49 -4.78
CA LEU A 150 7.38 11.26 -5.81
C LEU A 150 6.75 12.53 -6.38
N LEU A 151 6.80 13.66 -5.63
CA LEU A 151 6.10 14.89 -5.99
C LEU A 151 6.51 15.49 -7.34
N PRO A 152 7.82 15.62 -7.69
CA PRO A 152 8.21 16.21 -8.96
C PRO A 152 7.68 15.43 -10.16
N TRP A 153 7.75 14.11 -10.08
CA TRP A 153 7.26 13.21 -11.12
C TRP A 153 5.74 13.27 -11.25
N LEU A 154 5.00 13.15 -10.13
CA LEU A 154 3.54 13.21 -10.13
C LEU A 154 3.00 14.55 -10.66
N ARG A 155 3.66 15.67 -10.33
CA ARG A 155 3.29 16.99 -10.85
C ARG A 155 3.51 17.10 -12.37
N LYS A 156 4.61 16.57 -12.88
CA LYS A 156 4.89 16.53 -14.32
C LYS A 156 3.87 15.63 -15.04
N GLN A 157 3.58 14.46 -14.47
CA GLN A 157 2.59 13.55 -15.03
C GLN A 157 1.19 14.19 -15.07
N ARG A 158 0.78 14.85 -13.97
CA ARG A 158 -0.51 15.57 -13.91
C ARG A 158 -0.61 16.62 -15.01
N ALA A 159 0.39 17.47 -15.17
CA ALA A 159 0.40 18.52 -16.20
C ALA A 159 0.36 17.94 -17.62
N TRP A 160 1.04 16.82 -17.84
CA TRP A 160 1.01 16.15 -19.13
C TRP A 160 -0.33 15.48 -19.42
N LEU A 161 -0.93 14.83 -18.42
CA LEU A 161 -2.29 14.27 -18.56
C LEU A 161 -3.34 15.33 -18.88
N GLU A 162 -3.23 16.53 -18.30
CA GLU A 162 -4.09 17.67 -18.63
C GLU A 162 -4.01 18.01 -20.13
N SER A 163 -2.80 18.12 -20.69
CA SER A 163 -2.60 18.34 -22.13
C SER A 163 -3.17 17.22 -22.98
N LEU A 164 -2.97 15.95 -22.58
CA LEU A 164 -3.49 14.80 -23.32
C LEU A 164 -5.04 14.75 -23.31
N ILE A 165 -5.66 15.11 -22.19
CA ILE A 165 -7.11 15.18 -22.04
C ILE A 165 -7.69 16.26 -22.98
N ASP A 166 -7.02 17.41 -23.08
CA ASP A 166 -7.45 18.52 -23.95
C ASP A 166 -7.32 18.18 -25.44
N GLU A 167 -6.28 17.45 -25.81
CA GLU A 167 -6.00 17.05 -27.20
C GLU A 167 -6.75 15.78 -27.63
N CYS A 168 -7.26 14.96 -26.68
CA CYS A 168 -7.88 13.68 -26.97
C CYS A 168 -9.28 13.82 -27.53
N GLY A 169 -9.46 13.44 -28.79
CA GLY A 169 -10.76 13.40 -29.46
C GLY A 169 -11.53 12.10 -29.29
N ASP A 170 -10.90 11.02 -28.85
CA ASP A 170 -11.52 9.71 -28.62
C ASP A 170 -12.16 9.64 -27.23
N PRO A 171 -13.50 9.44 -27.11
CA PRO A 171 -14.19 9.40 -25.83
C PRO A 171 -13.70 8.27 -24.90
N PHE A 172 -13.35 7.10 -25.44
CA PHE A 172 -12.93 5.95 -24.64
C PHE A 172 -11.52 6.15 -24.09
N GLN A 173 -10.61 6.66 -24.90
CA GLN A 173 -9.27 7.03 -24.42
C GLN A 173 -9.34 8.16 -23.40
N ARG A 174 -10.24 9.12 -23.60
CA ARG A 174 -10.43 10.24 -22.67
C ARG A 174 -10.91 9.77 -21.30
N ILE A 175 -11.78 8.76 -21.22
CA ILE A 175 -12.20 8.13 -19.97
C ILE A 175 -10.99 7.53 -19.26
N ARG A 176 -10.12 6.82 -19.93
CA ARG A 176 -8.89 6.25 -19.35
C ARG A 176 -7.92 7.33 -18.88
N LEU A 177 -7.78 8.42 -19.62
CA LEU A 177 -6.97 9.56 -19.18
C LEU A 177 -7.53 10.19 -17.91
N PHE A 178 -8.86 10.33 -17.78
CA PHE A 178 -9.50 10.80 -16.55
C PHE A 178 -9.22 9.86 -15.36
N GLU A 179 -9.23 8.56 -15.59
CA GLU A 179 -8.90 7.56 -14.55
C GLU A 179 -7.47 7.76 -14.02
N ILE A 180 -6.47 7.79 -14.91
CA ILE A 180 -5.06 7.99 -14.55
C ILE A 180 -4.84 9.36 -13.89
N ALA A 181 -5.46 10.41 -14.41
CA ALA A 181 -5.38 11.76 -13.86
C ALA A 181 -6.01 11.82 -12.46
N GLY A 182 -7.13 11.12 -12.25
CA GLY A 182 -7.80 10.98 -10.95
C GLY A 182 -6.92 10.28 -9.92
N GLN A 183 -6.26 9.18 -10.30
CA GLN A 183 -5.28 8.47 -9.46
C GLN A 183 -4.08 9.36 -9.14
N THR A 184 -3.51 10.03 -10.14
CA THR A 184 -2.36 10.93 -9.97
C THR A 184 -2.68 12.08 -9.02
N SER A 185 -3.84 12.72 -9.17
CA SER A 185 -4.27 13.81 -8.28
C SER A 185 -4.58 13.32 -6.88
N GLY A 186 -5.14 12.12 -6.72
CA GLY A 186 -5.36 11.51 -5.41
C GLY A 186 -4.06 11.21 -4.66
N LEU A 187 -3.03 10.71 -5.37
CA LEU A 187 -1.68 10.53 -4.81
C LEU A 187 -1.08 11.86 -4.34
N LEU A 188 -1.15 12.89 -5.18
CA LEU A 188 -0.68 14.24 -4.82
C LEU A 188 -1.43 14.78 -3.59
N GLY A 189 -2.74 14.54 -3.51
CA GLY A 189 -3.56 14.91 -2.36
C GLY A 189 -3.15 14.19 -1.08
N TYR A 190 -2.91 12.89 -1.15
CA TYR A 190 -2.47 12.07 -0.02
C TYR A 190 -1.10 12.51 0.49
N ILE A 191 -0.13 12.69 -0.41
CA ILE A 191 1.22 13.17 -0.05
C ILE A 191 1.14 14.57 0.57
N ALA A 192 0.39 15.49 -0.04
CA ALA A 192 0.22 16.83 0.51
C ALA A 192 -0.40 16.83 1.93
N ALA A 193 -1.38 15.96 2.19
CA ALA A 193 -1.97 15.78 3.52
C ALA A 193 -0.94 15.21 4.51
N SER A 194 -0.14 14.23 4.07
CA SER A 194 0.92 13.62 4.87
C SER A 194 2.06 14.60 5.20
N CYS A 195 2.29 15.60 4.34
CA CYS A 195 3.23 16.71 4.58
C CYS A 195 2.60 17.90 5.33
N GLY A 196 1.31 17.84 5.68
CA GLY A 196 0.61 18.91 6.41
C GLY A 196 0.09 20.07 5.56
N SER A 197 0.19 19.98 4.22
CA SER A 197 -0.30 21.00 3.28
C SER A 197 -1.80 20.84 3.00
N CYS A 198 -2.65 20.98 4.03
CA CYS A 198 -4.07 20.65 3.98
C CYS A 198 -4.86 21.39 2.88
N ALA A 199 -4.54 22.65 2.57
CA ALA A 199 -5.25 23.41 1.53
C ALA A 199 -4.99 22.82 0.13
N VAL A 200 -3.72 22.49 -0.16
CA VAL A 200 -3.31 21.88 -1.42
C VAL A 200 -3.87 20.45 -1.52
N ALA A 201 -3.81 19.69 -0.41
CA ALA A 201 -4.38 18.34 -0.34
C ALA A 201 -5.86 18.32 -0.70
N ARG A 202 -6.66 19.26 -0.16
CA ARG A 202 -8.08 19.39 -0.51
C ARG A 202 -8.30 19.64 -2.00
N ALA A 203 -7.51 20.53 -2.60
CA ALA A 203 -7.63 20.85 -4.02
C ALA A 203 -7.37 19.61 -4.89
N TYR A 204 -6.28 18.87 -4.61
CA TYR A 204 -5.97 17.64 -5.33
C TYR A 204 -7.02 16.52 -5.09
N CYS A 205 -7.50 16.37 -3.86
CA CYS A 205 -8.55 15.38 -3.57
C CYS A 205 -9.89 15.74 -4.24
N LEU A 206 -10.21 17.04 -4.37
CA LEU A 206 -11.37 17.48 -5.13
C LEU A 206 -11.22 17.18 -6.62
N GLU A 207 -10.07 17.49 -7.20
CA GLU A 207 -9.75 17.19 -8.59
C GLU A 207 -9.82 15.68 -8.86
N SER A 208 -9.21 14.85 -8.00
CA SER A 208 -9.28 13.39 -8.09
C SER A 208 -10.72 12.89 -8.13
N TYR A 209 -11.59 13.41 -7.26
CA TYR A 209 -12.99 13.04 -7.24
C TYR A 209 -13.74 13.46 -8.50
N GLN A 210 -13.53 14.68 -9.00
CA GLN A 210 -14.16 15.14 -10.23
C GLN A 210 -13.73 14.30 -11.45
N LEU A 211 -12.44 14.01 -11.56
CA LEU A 211 -11.90 13.15 -12.62
C LEU A 211 -12.46 11.72 -12.54
N SER A 212 -12.62 11.16 -11.34
CA SER A 212 -13.25 9.85 -11.17
C SER A 212 -14.72 9.82 -11.58
N CYS A 213 -15.44 10.93 -11.41
CA CYS A 213 -16.80 11.08 -11.90
C CYS A 213 -16.85 11.10 -13.45
N TYR A 214 -15.91 11.80 -14.10
CA TYR A 214 -15.79 11.79 -15.55
C TYR A 214 -15.33 10.43 -16.11
N ALA A 215 -14.48 9.71 -15.37
CA ALA A 215 -14.10 8.34 -15.68
C ALA A 215 -15.28 7.35 -15.49
N THR A 216 -16.35 7.76 -14.81
CA THR A 216 -17.48 6.88 -14.45
C THR A 216 -17.05 5.62 -13.69
N ASP A 217 -15.96 5.72 -12.91
CA ASP A 217 -15.39 4.62 -12.14
C ASP A 217 -15.78 4.70 -10.65
N PRO A 218 -16.73 3.88 -10.19
CA PRO A 218 -17.16 3.89 -8.79
C PRO A 218 -16.07 3.48 -7.80
N ALA A 219 -15.10 2.65 -8.22
CA ALA A 219 -13.98 2.25 -7.34
C ALA A 219 -13.04 3.45 -7.11
N LEU A 220 -12.71 4.17 -8.18
CA LEU A 220 -11.91 5.38 -8.09
C LEU A 220 -12.65 6.51 -7.35
N MET A 221 -13.96 6.66 -7.55
CA MET A 221 -14.80 7.60 -6.78
C MET A 221 -14.74 7.27 -5.28
N ALA A 222 -14.88 6.01 -4.91
CA ALA A 222 -14.79 5.54 -3.53
C ALA A 222 -13.40 5.84 -2.94
N TRP A 223 -12.33 5.55 -3.69
CA TRP A 223 -10.96 5.83 -3.30
C TRP A 223 -10.71 7.33 -3.10
N ALA A 224 -11.14 8.17 -4.03
CA ALA A 224 -11.03 9.63 -3.93
C ALA A 224 -11.78 10.18 -2.70
N ARG A 225 -12.95 9.63 -2.37
CA ARG A 225 -13.67 9.95 -1.13
C ARG A 225 -12.87 9.56 0.13
N GLY A 226 -12.18 8.41 0.09
CA GLY A 226 -11.24 8.01 1.14
C GLY A 226 -10.11 9.03 1.34
N MET A 227 -9.55 9.56 0.25
CA MET A 227 -8.51 10.61 0.31
C MET A 227 -9.06 11.93 0.88
N GLN A 228 -10.28 12.32 0.50
CA GLN A 228 -10.95 13.48 1.10
C GLN A 228 -11.18 13.29 2.60
N SER A 229 -11.65 12.11 3.02
CA SER A 229 -11.83 11.76 4.43
C SER A 229 -10.52 11.84 5.21
N PHE A 230 -9.44 11.26 4.68
CA PHE A 230 -8.10 11.30 5.27
C PHE A 230 -7.61 12.74 5.45
N CYS A 231 -7.74 13.58 4.42
CA CYS A 231 -7.36 14.99 4.47
C CYS A 231 -8.11 15.75 5.59
N GLU A 232 -9.43 15.55 5.70
CA GLU A 232 -10.24 16.22 6.70
C GLU A 232 -9.98 15.71 8.12
N TYR A 233 -9.70 14.39 8.26
CA TYR A 233 -9.34 13.80 9.55
C TYR A 233 -8.08 14.46 10.14
N TYR A 234 -7.00 14.56 9.34
CA TYR A 234 -5.76 15.21 9.81
C TYR A 234 -5.83 16.73 9.87
N ALA A 235 -6.85 17.34 9.27
CA ALA A 235 -7.21 18.73 9.47
C ALA A 235 -8.07 18.98 10.72
N GLY A 236 -8.41 17.93 11.50
CA GLY A 236 -9.23 18.02 12.70
C GLY A 236 -10.72 18.21 12.43
N ARG A 237 -11.18 18.08 11.17
CA ARG A 237 -12.59 18.25 10.79
C ARG A 237 -13.28 16.89 10.68
N TYR A 238 -13.51 16.27 11.84
CA TYR A 238 -14.01 14.91 11.94
C TYR A 238 -15.43 14.70 11.38
N PRO A 239 -16.40 15.64 11.52
CA PRO A 239 -17.70 15.48 10.87
C PRO A 239 -17.61 15.43 9.34
N GLU A 240 -16.77 16.26 8.74
CA GLU A 240 -16.53 16.26 7.29
C GLU A 240 -15.80 14.99 6.85
N ALA A 241 -14.82 14.55 7.64
CA ALA A 241 -14.12 13.29 7.39
C ALA A 241 -15.08 12.10 7.37
N LEU A 242 -16.00 12.04 8.36
CA LEU A 242 -17.06 11.02 8.43
C LEU A 242 -17.97 11.08 7.19
N ARG A 243 -18.46 12.25 6.84
CA ARG A 243 -19.34 12.44 5.67
C ARG A 243 -18.69 11.96 4.37
N PHE A 244 -17.41 12.26 4.16
CA PHE A 244 -16.69 11.78 2.97
C PHE A 244 -16.47 10.27 3.00
N ALA A 245 -16.15 9.69 4.17
CA ALA A 245 -15.99 8.25 4.30
C ALA A 245 -17.29 7.50 4.00
N GLU A 246 -18.42 7.93 4.59
CA GLU A 246 -19.74 7.35 4.34
C GLU A 246 -20.15 7.45 2.87
N ALA A 247 -19.92 8.61 2.22
CA ALA A 247 -20.14 8.75 0.79
C ALA A 247 -19.26 7.81 -0.05
N GLY A 248 -18.03 7.55 0.39
CA GLY A 248 -17.14 6.57 -0.21
C GLY A 248 -17.64 5.14 -0.06
N VAL A 249 -18.17 4.76 1.10
CA VAL A 249 -18.77 3.45 1.34
C VAL A 249 -19.94 3.20 0.40
N VAL A 250 -20.79 4.21 0.19
CA VAL A 250 -21.91 4.14 -0.77
C VAL A 250 -21.37 3.97 -2.20
N ALA A 251 -20.36 4.72 -2.61
CA ALA A 251 -19.77 4.59 -3.94
C ALA A 251 -19.09 3.22 -4.15
N ALA A 252 -18.47 2.66 -3.12
CA ALA A 252 -17.85 1.34 -3.16
C ALA A 252 -18.88 0.21 -3.32
N ALA A 253 -20.14 0.41 -2.92
CA ALA A 253 -21.24 -0.54 -3.11
C ALA A 253 -20.90 -1.98 -2.67
N GLY A 254 -20.28 -2.14 -1.50
CA GLY A 254 -19.92 -3.46 -0.94
C GLY A 254 -18.67 -4.11 -1.55
N ARG A 255 -17.96 -3.42 -2.46
CA ARG A 255 -16.66 -3.89 -2.98
C ARG A 255 -15.59 -3.91 -1.88
N PRO A 256 -14.44 -4.61 -2.07
CA PRO A 256 -13.37 -4.67 -1.06
C PRO A 256 -12.87 -3.31 -0.55
N GLN A 257 -12.96 -2.25 -1.37
CA GLN A 257 -12.65 -0.88 -0.96
C GLN A 257 -13.49 -0.37 0.23
N SER A 258 -14.72 -0.90 0.40
CA SER A 258 -15.59 -0.56 1.54
C SER A 258 -14.91 -0.82 2.87
N ILE A 259 -14.13 -1.91 2.99
CA ILE A 259 -13.46 -2.29 4.23
C ILE A 259 -12.55 -1.17 4.73
N ARG A 260 -11.72 -0.63 3.83
CA ARG A 260 -10.83 0.50 4.17
C ARG A 260 -11.61 1.75 4.56
N LEU A 261 -12.63 2.11 3.77
CA LEU A 261 -13.45 3.29 4.04
C LEU A 261 -14.17 3.19 5.38
N ILE A 262 -14.67 2.00 5.72
CA ILE A 262 -15.34 1.76 6.99
C ILE A 262 -14.35 1.89 8.15
N VAL A 263 -13.18 1.23 8.09
CA VAL A 263 -12.28 1.20 9.25
C VAL A 263 -11.36 2.43 9.32
N ASN A 264 -10.77 2.87 8.22
CA ASN A 264 -9.87 4.03 8.20
C ASN A 264 -10.65 5.36 8.19
N GLY A 265 -11.82 5.41 7.55
CA GLY A 265 -12.65 6.61 7.47
C GLY A 265 -13.69 6.67 8.56
N VAL A 266 -14.72 5.80 8.50
CA VAL A 266 -15.90 5.87 9.38
C VAL A 266 -15.53 5.60 10.84
N ALA A 267 -14.86 4.47 11.15
CA ALA A 267 -14.56 4.11 12.53
C ALA A 267 -13.65 5.13 13.22
N ARG A 268 -12.59 5.59 12.54
CA ARG A 268 -11.66 6.58 13.11
C ARG A 268 -12.33 7.93 13.34
N ALA A 269 -13.14 8.41 12.38
CA ALA A 269 -13.86 9.67 12.53
C ALA A 269 -14.90 9.57 13.67
N LYS A 270 -15.65 8.47 13.77
CA LYS A 270 -16.60 8.22 14.88
C LYS A 270 -15.89 8.13 16.22
N GLY A 271 -14.68 7.53 16.27
CA GLY A 271 -13.84 7.52 17.47
C GLY A 271 -13.53 8.93 17.97
N LYS A 272 -13.09 9.82 17.07
CA LYS A 272 -12.85 11.23 17.41
C LYS A 272 -14.11 12.00 17.80
N LEU A 273 -15.28 11.54 17.35
CA LEU A 273 -16.59 12.11 17.71
C LEU A 273 -17.19 11.49 18.98
N GLY A 274 -16.53 10.50 19.60
CA GLY A 274 -17.01 9.86 20.83
C GLY A 274 -18.11 8.82 20.63
N ASP A 275 -18.41 8.40 19.40
CA ASP A 275 -19.45 7.41 19.06
C ASP A 275 -18.95 5.97 19.26
N VAL A 276 -18.99 5.48 20.50
CA VAL A 276 -18.51 4.13 20.89
C VAL A 276 -19.22 3.03 20.10
N GLU A 277 -20.56 3.07 20.05
CA GLU A 277 -21.35 2.07 19.36
C GLU A 277 -21.18 2.13 17.84
N GLY A 278 -20.97 3.32 17.31
CA GLY A 278 -20.65 3.51 15.89
C GLY A 278 -19.30 2.94 15.53
N VAL A 279 -18.29 3.06 16.39
CA VAL A 279 -16.97 2.43 16.19
C VAL A 279 -17.09 0.91 16.21
N ARG A 280 -17.76 0.33 17.22
CA ARG A 280 -17.95 -1.13 17.32
C ARG A 280 -18.61 -1.68 16.06
N ARG A 281 -19.75 -1.10 15.65
CA ARG A 281 -20.46 -1.53 14.43
C ARG A 281 -19.59 -1.43 13.18
N ALA A 282 -18.84 -0.35 13.02
CA ALA A 282 -17.99 -0.16 11.86
C ALA A 282 -16.84 -1.19 11.82
N VAL A 283 -16.21 -1.48 12.97
CA VAL A 283 -15.15 -2.48 13.06
C VAL A 283 -15.69 -3.87 12.78
N ASP A 284 -16.83 -4.25 13.38
CA ASP A 284 -17.48 -5.55 13.16
C ASP A 284 -17.88 -5.73 11.69
N GLU A 285 -18.48 -4.71 11.08
CA GLU A 285 -18.84 -4.72 9.66
C GLU A 285 -17.60 -4.91 8.76
N ALA A 286 -16.51 -4.21 9.06
CA ALA A 286 -15.27 -4.35 8.30
C ALA A 286 -14.70 -5.77 8.37
N TYR A 287 -14.72 -6.41 9.56
CA TYR A 287 -14.28 -7.81 9.72
C TYR A 287 -15.22 -8.78 9.01
N GLN A 288 -16.54 -8.56 9.06
CA GLN A 288 -17.51 -9.38 8.33
C GLN A 288 -17.32 -9.28 6.81
N LEU A 289 -17.03 -8.10 6.28
CA LEU A 289 -16.73 -7.92 4.87
C LEU A 289 -15.39 -8.59 4.49
N LEU A 290 -14.36 -8.44 5.32
CA LEU A 290 -13.06 -9.07 5.10
C LEU A 290 -13.17 -10.60 5.06
N SER A 291 -13.98 -11.20 5.95
CA SER A 291 -14.18 -12.67 5.99
C SER A 291 -14.89 -13.22 4.75
N ARG A 292 -15.61 -12.39 4.00
CA ARG A 292 -16.34 -12.78 2.77
C ARG A 292 -15.53 -12.52 1.50
N THR A 293 -14.46 -11.75 1.60
CA THR A 293 -13.53 -11.53 0.51
C THR A 293 -12.49 -12.63 0.53
N ASP A 294 -12.18 -13.24 -0.61
CA ASP A 294 -10.99 -14.07 -0.77
C ASP A 294 -9.76 -13.15 -0.55
N ALA A 295 -9.53 -12.87 0.72
CA ALA A 295 -8.37 -12.15 1.19
C ALA A 295 -7.15 -13.05 1.00
N GLY A 296 -6.74 -13.23 -0.24
CA GLY A 296 -5.37 -13.63 -0.51
C GLY A 296 -4.48 -12.70 0.32
N THR A 297 -3.50 -13.28 0.96
CA THR A 297 -2.45 -12.67 1.78
C THR A 297 -1.63 -11.62 0.98
N PHE A 298 -2.29 -10.72 0.26
CA PHE A 298 -1.62 -9.68 -0.49
C PHE A 298 -1.27 -8.53 0.47
N GLN A 299 0.01 -8.27 0.58
CA GLN A 299 0.52 -7.00 1.10
C GLN A 299 -0.03 -5.89 0.19
N ARG A 300 -1.02 -5.17 0.69
CA ARG A 300 -1.56 -4.03 -0.03
C ARG A 300 -0.98 -2.76 0.57
N SER A 301 -0.58 -1.86 -0.29
CA SER A 301 -0.19 -0.52 0.11
C SER A 301 -1.29 0.15 0.95
N SER A 302 -0.90 1.02 1.89
CA SER A 302 -1.82 1.81 2.72
C SER A 302 -2.77 2.68 1.89
N ILE A 303 -2.45 2.90 0.62
CA ILE A 303 -3.23 3.69 -0.34
C ILE A 303 -3.74 2.85 -1.53
N SER A 304 -3.69 1.51 -1.46
CA SER A 304 -4.16 0.63 -2.54
C SER A 304 -5.62 0.93 -2.93
N LEU A 305 -5.91 0.76 -4.22
CA LEU A 305 -7.27 0.86 -4.76
C LEU A 305 -8.14 -0.36 -4.42
N ASP A 306 -7.53 -1.51 -4.12
CA ASP A 306 -8.22 -2.82 -4.14
C ASP A 306 -8.73 -3.31 -2.79
N GLY A 307 -8.49 -2.59 -1.71
CA GLY A 307 -8.99 -3.02 -0.41
C GLY A 307 -8.02 -2.81 0.75
N CYS A 308 -8.16 -3.66 1.78
CA CYS A 308 -7.49 -3.50 3.07
C CYS A 308 -6.98 -4.86 3.55
N SER A 309 -5.76 -4.94 4.09
CA SER A 309 -5.25 -6.15 4.73
C SER A 309 -5.78 -6.27 6.17
N THR A 310 -5.69 -7.49 6.74
CA THR A 310 -6.02 -7.73 8.16
C THR A 310 -5.22 -6.81 9.09
N ALA A 311 -3.92 -6.64 8.81
CA ALA A 311 -3.06 -5.75 9.58
C ALA A 311 -3.52 -4.29 9.53
N GLN A 312 -3.89 -3.80 8.34
CA GLN A 312 -4.39 -2.44 8.17
C GLN A 312 -5.75 -2.23 8.84
N LEU A 313 -6.65 -3.23 8.75
CA LEU A 313 -7.93 -3.18 9.44
C LEU A 313 -7.72 -3.10 10.95
N ALA A 314 -6.93 -4.01 11.51
CA ALA A 314 -6.65 -4.05 12.94
C ALA A 314 -5.96 -2.76 13.44
N GLY A 315 -4.96 -2.25 12.71
CA GLY A 315 -4.29 -0.99 13.07
C GLY A 315 -5.22 0.22 13.08
N ASN A 316 -6.13 0.32 12.11
CA ASN A 316 -7.12 1.40 12.09
C ASN A 316 -8.19 1.24 13.18
N ALA A 317 -8.58 0.00 13.52
CA ALA A 317 -9.45 -0.27 14.67
C ALA A 317 -8.79 0.18 15.98
N ALA A 318 -7.51 -0.15 16.20
CA ALA A 318 -6.75 0.33 17.36
C ALA A 318 -6.78 1.86 17.46
N THR A 319 -6.54 2.57 16.34
CA THR A 319 -6.62 4.05 16.30
C THR A 319 -8.01 4.58 16.66
N ALA A 320 -9.07 3.91 16.19
CA ALA A 320 -10.45 4.33 16.50
C ALA A 320 -10.76 4.16 18.00
N TYR A 321 -10.39 3.01 18.59
CA TYR A 321 -10.56 2.76 20.03
C TYR A 321 -9.67 3.63 20.91
N LEU A 322 -8.46 3.98 20.45
CA LEU A 322 -7.60 4.95 21.13
C LEU A 322 -8.30 6.30 21.31
N SER A 323 -9.02 6.77 20.28
CA SER A 323 -9.77 8.02 20.33
C SER A 323 -10.91 7.98 21.36
N LEU A 324 -11.36 6.79 21.76
CA LEU A 324 -12.39 6.54 22.79
C LEU A 324 -11.79 6.25 24.17
N ALA A 325 -10.46 6.37 24.33
CA ALA A 325 -9.75 6.02 25.56
C ALA A 325 -10.05 4.57 26.05
N MET A 326 -10.06 3.61 25.12
CA MET A 326 -10.30 2.18 25.39
C MET A 326 -9.00 1.37 25.26
N PRO A 327 -8.04 1.45 26.22
CA PRO A 327 -6.69 0.92 26.08
C PRO A 327 -6.65 -0.60 25.83
N ASP A 328 -7.54 -1.37 26.43
CA ASP A 328 -7.57 -2.83 26.25
C ASP A 328 -7.87 -3.22 24.78
N GLU A 329 -8.79 -2.50 24.13
CA GLU A 329 -9.11 -2.71 22.74
C GLU A 329 -7.96 -2.24 21.82
N VAL A 330 -7.30 -1.14 22.19
CA VAL A 330 -6.12 -0.65 21.46
C VAL A 330 -5.02 -1.70 21.50
N GLU A 331 -4.74 -2.27 22.66
CA GLU A 331 -3.69 -3.28 22.83
C GLU A 331 -4.05 -4.55 22.05
N ARG A 332 -5.30 -5.01 22.13
CA ARG A 332 -5.79 -6.18 21.41
C ARG A 332 -5.63 -6.06 19.91
N TYR A 333 -6.16 -4.99 19.34
CA TYR A 333 -6.10 -4.74 17.89
C TYR A 333 -4.70 -4.34 17.42
N GLY A 334 -3.95 -3.58 18.23
CA GLY A 334 -2.59 -3.19 17.92
C GLY A 334 -1.63 -4.39 17.85
N ARG A 335 -1.72 -5.34 18.81
CA ARG A 335 -0.93 -6.58 18.77
C ARG A 335 -1.31 -7.45 17.56
N LEU A 336 -2.61 -7.57 17.26
CA LEU A 336 -3.06 -8.26 16.05
C LEU A 336 -2.49 -7.61 14.79
N ALA A 337 -2.53 -6.28 14.69
CA ALA A 337 -1.95 -5.58 13.55
C ALA A 337 -0.45 -5.88 13.40
N LEU A 338 0.32 -5.80 14.47
CA LEU A 338 1.77 -6.05 14.45
C LEU A 338 2.13 -7.51 14.12
N SER A 339 1.30 -8.49 14.55
CA SER A 339 1.53 -9.91 14.23
C SER A 339 1.27 -10.23 12.76
N GLU A 340 0.34 -9.50 12.12
CA GLU A 340 -0.03 -9.68 10.71
C GLU A 340 0.81 -8.79 9.77
N MET A 341 1.61 -7.86 10.31
CA MET A 341 2.50 -7.01 9.53
C MET A 341 3.76 -7.76 9.14
N PRO A 342 4.09 -7.85 7.84
CA PRO A 342 5.38 -8.38 7.40
C PRO A 342 6.56 -7.58 7.95
N ALA A 343 7.70 -8.25 8.14
CA ALA A 343 8.92 -7.62 8.66
C ALA A 343 9.47 -6.52 7.74
N GLU A 344 9.19 -6.64 6.43
CA GLU A 344 9.66 -5.72 5.38
C GLU A 344 8.68 -4.56 5.10
N GLN A 345 7.59 -4.49 5.87
CA GLN A 345 6.62 -3.40 5.68
C GLN A 345 7.22 -2.06 6.11
N SER A 346 6.66 -0.98 5.52
CA SER A 346 7.01 0.41 5.85
C SER A 346 7.20 0.62 7.36
N PRO A 347 8.36 1.13 7.79
CA PRO A 347 8.59 1.47 9.20
C PRO A 347 7.55 2.47 9.73
N TRP A 348 6.99 3.31 8.86
CA TRP A 348 5.96 4.27 9.22
C TRP A 348 4.63 3.62 9.59
N GLY A 349 4.19 2.59 8.84
CA GLY A 349 2.98 1.83 9.15
C GLY A 349 3.08 1.14 10.51
N ARG A 350 4.22 0.52 10.81
CA ARG A 350 4.51 -0.10 12.09
C ARG A 350 4.56 0.93 13.22
N ALA A 351 5.25 2.05 13.01
CA ALA A 351 5.36 3.12 13.99
C ALA A 351 3.99 3.70 14.40
N LEU A 352 3.04 3.82 13.46
CA LEU A 352 1.69 4.30 13.78
C LEU A 352 0.97 3.39 14.77
N VAL A 353 1.07 2.06 14.59
CA VAL A 353 0.44 1.08 15.50
C VAL A 353 1.18 1.04 16.84
N GLN A 354 2.50 1.09 16.82
CA GLN A 354 3.31 1.13 18.04
C GLN A 354 3.02 2.39 18.87
N LEU A 355 2.83 3.56 18.24
CA LEU A 355 2.43 4.79 18.93
C LEU A 355 1.04 4.67 19.56
N ASP A 356 0.09 4.02 18.87
CA ASP A 356 -1.23 3.78 19.44
C ASP A 356 -1.15 2.87 20.69
N ILE A 357 -0.30 1.81 20.67
CA ILE A 357 -0.06 0.95 21.84
C ILE A 357 0.67 1.72 22.96
N ALA A 358 1.71 2.51 22.64
CA ALA A 358 2.40 3.31 23.64
C ALA A 358 1.42 4.28 24.35
N ARG A 359 0.50 4.91 23.62
CA ARG A 359 -0.54 5.76 24.21
C ARG A 359 -1.57 4.95 24.99
N ALA A 360 -1.86 3.70 24.62
CA ALA A 360 -2.71 2.83 25.45
C ALA A 360 -2.12 2.60 26.84
N HIS A 361 -0.79 2.40 26.97
CA HIS A 361 -0.12 2.37 28.26
C HIS A 361 -0.27 3.69 29.04
N VAL A 362 -0.26 4.83 28.35
CA VAL A 362 -0.52 6.13 29.00
C VAL A 362 -1.96 6.22 29.52
N LEU A 363 -2.95 5.72 28.77
CA LEU A 363 -4.38 5.84 29.12
C LEU A 363 -4.87 4.75 30.10
N SER A 364 -4.18 3.62 30.17
CA SER A 364 -4.57 2.48 31.03
C SER A 364 -4.41 2.84 32.51
N THR A 365 -5.33 2.40 33.37
CA THR A 365 -5.25 2.57 34.83
C THR A 365 -3.97 1.96 35.40
N ASN A 366 -3.55 0.82 34.86
CA ASN A 366 -2.32 0.11 35.20
C ASN A 366 -1.18 0.40 34.21
N GLY A 367 -1.13 1.63 33.68
CA GLY A 367 -0.18 2.02 32.63
C GLY A 367 1.27 1.86 33.06
N ASP A 368 2.07 1.31 32.17
CA ASP A 368 3.47 1.02 32.35
C ASP A 368 4.33 2.07 31.62
N PHE A 369 4.98 2.93 32.39
CA PHE A 369 5.86 3.97 31.86
C PHE A 369 7.05 3.39 31.10
N ASP A 370 7.70 2.37 31.65
CA ASP A 370 8.90 1.78 31.03
C ASP A 370 8.57 1.08 29.71
N ALA A 371 7.43 0.38 29.66
CA ALA A 371 6.94 -0.22 28.43
C ALA A 371 6.62 0.84 27.36
N ALA A 372 5.91 1.92 27.72
CA ALA A 372 5.60 3.01 26.80
C ALA A 372 6.86 3.68 26.24
N MET A 373 7.85 3.94 27.11
CA MET A 373 9.12 4.55 26.73
C MET A 373 9.98 3.61 25.86
N ALA A 374 9.98 2.30 26.15
CA ALA A 374 10.68 1.31 25.34
C ALA A 374 10.11 1.25 23.91
N ILE A 375 8.78 1.27 23.77
CA ILE A 375 8.12 1.33 22.46
C ILE A 375 8.52 2.61 21.71
N MET A 376 8.49 3.75 22.39
CA MET A 376 8.86 5.03 21.77
C MET A 376 10.33 5.05 21.33
N GLY A 377 11.24 4.52 22.14
CA GLY A 377 12.65 4.34 21.78
C GLY A 377 12.82 3.50 20.51
N GLN A 378 12.13 2.37 20.40
CA GLN A 378 12.13 1.53 19.20
C GLN A 378 11.67 2.29 17.96
N ILE A 379 10.61 3.11 18.08
CA ILE A 379 10.11 3.92 16.96
C ILE A 379 11.17 4.92 16.49
N LEU A 380 11.81 5.61 17.44
CA LEU A 380 12.86 6.59 17.15
C LEU A 380 14.09 5.95 16.47
N ASP A 381 14.43 4.71 16.83
CA ASP A 381 15.54 3.97 16.24
C ASP A 381 15.22 3.45 14.83
N GLN A 382 13.99 3.00 14.62
CA GLN A 382 13.54 2.38 13.36
C GLN A 382 13.17 3.39 12.28
N THR A 383 12.69 4.58 12.67
CA THR A 383 12.30 5.63 11.73
C THR A 383 13.42 6.66 11.60
N LYS A 384 13.87 6.92 10.37
CA LYS A 384 14.88 7.95 10.08
C LYS A 384 14.23 9.15 9.39
N GLY A 385 14.80 10.33 9.59
CA GLY A 385 14.33 11.56 8.95
C GLY A 385 13.11 12.22 9.62
N PRO A 386 12.50 13.21 8.96
CA PRO A 386 11.38 13.97 9.49
C PRO A 386 10.11 13.13 9.61
N PHE A 387 9.30 13.40 10.62
CA PHE A 387 8.03 12.72 10.80
C PHE A 387 6.96 13.21 9.82
N MET A 388 6.33 12.28 9.10
CA MET A 388 5.08 12.55 8.39
C MET A 388 3.97 12.96 9.38
N THR A 389 3.02 13.79 8.92
CA THR A 389 1.92 14.30 9.75
C THR A 389 1.22 13.24 10.61
N PRO A 390 0.87 12.04 10.09
CA PRO A 390 0.23 11.02 10.92
C PRO A 390 1.07 10.55 12.11
N VAL A 391 2.38 10.36 11.92
CA VAL A 391 3.31 9.95 12.98
C VAL A 391 3.57 11.11 13.93
N ARG A 392 3.82 12.30 13.39
CA ARG A 392 4.03 13.51 14.18
C ARG A 392 2.87 13.78 15.14
N CYS A 393 1.63 13.77 14.63
CA CYS A 393 0.45 14.01 15.48
C CYS A 393 0.40 13.03 16.64
N ARG A 394 0.57 11.72 16.38
CA ARG A 394 0.53 10.69 17.42
C ARG A 394 1.70 10.78 18.39
N ALA A 395 2.92 11.06 17.90
CA ALA A 395 4.09 11.21 18.76
C ALA A 395 3.96 12.43 19.68
N THR A 396 3.44 13.56 19.17
CA THR A 396 3.15 14.74 19.98
C THR A 396 2.07 14.45 21.02
N GLU A 397 0.94 13.85 20.62
CA GLU A 397 -0.13 13.45 21.53
C GLU A 397 0.39 12.47 22.62
N PHE A 398 1.26 11.52 22.27
CA PHE A 398 1.89 10.61 23.23
C PHE A 398 2.71 11.37 24.28
N VAL A 399 3.58 12.27 23.83
CA VAL A 399 4.45 13.04 24.74
C VAL A 399 3.63 13.92 25.68
N ASP A 400 2.57 14.57 25.16
CA ASP A 400 1.71 15.44 25.97
C ASP A 400 0.88 14.64 26.99
N ASP A 401 0.28 13.52 26.56
CA ASP A 401 -0.49 12.62 27.44
C ASP A 401 0.43 12.00 28.52
N ALA A 402 1.64 11.57 28.14
CA ALA A 402 2.62 11.00 29.08
C ALA A 402 3.09 12.02 30.12
N ALA A 403 3.35 13.27 29.71
CA ALA A 403 3.72 14.34 30.61
C ALA A 403 2.58 14.70 31.59
N ALA A 404 1.33 14.72 31.09
CA ALA A 404 0.16 14.96 31.93
C ALA A 404 -0.02 13.87 32.98
N ARG A 405 0.29 12.61 32.65
CA ARG A 405 0.11 11.47 33.56
C ARG A 405 1.27 11.28 34.53
N TRP A 406 2.50 11.29 34.05
CA TRP A 406 3.70 10.90 34.82
C TRP A 406 4.63 12.06 35.17
N GLY A 407 4.33 13.27 34.67
CA GLY A 407 5.18 14.44 34.84
C GLY A 407 6.36 14.48 33.86
N GLU A 408 7.15 15.53 33.95
CA GLU A 408 8.32 15.77 33.07
C GLU A 408 9.56 14.98 33.55
N LEU A 409 9.52 13.67 33.38
CA LEU A 409 10.66 12.79 33.69
C LEU A 409 11.83 13.01 32.72
N PRO A 410 13.09 12.75 33.10
CA PRO A 410 14.26 12.96 32.24
C PRO A 410 14.15 12.24 30.88
N GLN A 411 13.75 10.97 30.87
CA GLN A 411 13.56 10.17 29.67
C GLN A 411 12.48 10.76 28.74
N LEU A 412 11.36 11.26 29.31
CA LEU A 412 10.30 11.89 28.52
C LEU A 412 10.74 13.22 27.92
N ARG A 413 11.58 13.99 28.63
CA ARG A 413 12.17 15.23 28.09
C ARG A 413 13.09 14.95 26.89
N GLU A 414 13.87 13.88 26.95
CA GLU A 414 14.73 13.46 25.84
C GLU A 414 13.92 13.05 24.63
N VAL A 415 12.88 12.22 24.81
CA VAL A 415 11.95 11.84 23.74
C VAL A 415 11.25 13.06 23.16
N ARG A 416 10.78 13.98 24.00
CA ARG A 416 10.16 15.26 23.56
C ARG A 416 11.10 16.04 22.65
N ALA A 417 12.36 16.18 23.04
CA ALA A 417 13.37 16.90 22.24
C ALA A 417 13.54 16.26 20.85
N GLN A 418 13.65 14.93 20.77
CA GLN A 418 13.76 14.22 19.49
C GLN A 418 12.50 14.33 18.64
N VAL A 419 11.30 14.27 19.23
CA VAL A 419 10.03 14.46 18.52
C VAL A 419 9.93 15.88 17.94
N VAL A 420 10.34 16.90 18.69
CA VAL A 420 10.38 18.31 18.25
C VAL A 420 11.35 18.48 17.10
N GLU A 421 12.59 17.99 17.23
CA GLU A 421 13.64 18.05 16.20
C GLU A 421 13.15 17.48 14.87
N ARG A 422 12.58 16.24 14.90
CA ARG A 422 12.06 15.60 13.67
C ARG A 422 10.82 16.27 13.10
N THR A 423 10.07 16.98 13.95
CA THR A 423 8.91 17.77 13.53
C THR A 423 9.32 19.04 12.81
N GLU A 424 10.37 19.71 13.30
CA GLU A 424 10.88 20.95 12.71
C GLU A 424 11.64 20.69 11.41
N ALA A 425 12.41 19.61 11.33
CA ALA A 425 13.07 19.17 10.10
C ALA A 425 12.09 18.94 8.95
N GLY A 426 10.87 18.40 9.25
CA GLY A 426 9.82 18.21 8.24
C GLY A 426 9.06 19.47 7.80
N ARG A 427 9.27 20.60 8.49
CA ARG A 427 8.68 21.91 8.09
C ARG A 427 9.65 22.75 7.24
N ALA A 428 10.92 22.42 7.29
CA ALA A 428 11.97 23.17 6.59
C ALA A 428 12.29 22.58 5.20
N SER A 429 11.87 21.35 4.91
CA SER A 429 11.93 20.68 3.62
C SER A 429 10.60 20.83 2.84
#